data_2466f1a41d6856b0c6799b190dc0c3f8
#
_entry.id   2466f1a41d6856b0c6799b190dc0c3f8
#
_cell.length_a   1.000
_cell.length_b   1.000
_cell.length_c   1.000
_cell.angle_alpha   90.00
_cell.angle_beta   90.00
_cell.angle_gamma   90.00
#
_symmetry.space_group_name_H-M   'P 1'
#
loop_
_entity.id
_entity.type
_entity.pdbx_description
1 polymer ?
#
loop_
_entity_poly.entity_id
_entity_poly.type
_entity_poly.pdbx_seq_one_letter_code
_entity_poly.pdbx_strand_id
1 'polypeptide(L)'
;MKEVKQPFNAQKALRVACLVLADLILINLSAFLALYIRFEFDLRLLRETEFLHNMIVYSGINSVCTILIFYILKLYNSLWEFAGVSELVRTAVGCFFSAVFYMVGMFMLHLTVPRSFPAIYMLVLCLLCGALRFAYRCARRTRVGLHSQGGKRTMLIGGGQAGAIVLREFQTSPRSENKVVCIIDDAPDKVGSYLRGVKIVGGRSSIPAMAEKYDVDEIILAIPSASRREKLQILSYCHDTSCTLRTLPGICQLANGEVRIEQIREVDIEDLLGRETVKIDLDEVAAYITGKTVLVTGGGGSIGSELCRQAAEQRPKRLIIFDIYENNAYDIQMELRRTHPELDLVVLIGSVRDRERVMQVFDRYRPDLVCHAAAHKHVPLMEASPFEAIKNNVFGTYNVAQAADRFGTQRFILISTDKAVNPTNVMGASKRLCEMIVQMINDRSATEYVAVRFGNVLGSAGSVIPLFRKQIRSGGPVTVTDKRVIRYFMTIPEAVQLIFQAGAYARGGEIFVLDMGEPVCIDDLARNMIRLSGFEPDVDIPIEYTGLRPGEKLYEELLLSGEGMQKTKNDLIYIGHEIAFDPAAFEEDLMLLRAIPETDEPALRAKLRELVPTFHAPDGQTLPQEATVG
;
A
#
# COMPACT_ATOMS: atom_id res chain seq x y z
N MET A 1 31.08 -20.06 14.48
CA MET A 1 29.65 -20.08 14.80
C MET A 1 29.48 -20.59 16.23
N LYS A 2 29.24 -19.71 17.19
CA LYS A 2 28.96 -20.11 18.60
C LYS A 2 27.47 -20.37 18.70
N GLU A 3 27.08 -21.61 19.01
CA GLU A 3 25.70 -21.95 19.37
C GLU A 3 25.28 -21.16 20.61
N VAL A 4 24.32 -20.27 20.42
CA VAL A 4 23.66 -19.56 21.53
C VAL A 4 22.75 -20.58 22.21
N LYS A 5 23.15 -21.07 23.40
CA LYS A 5 22.30 -21.88 24.29
C LYS A 5 21.07 -21.05 24.65
N GLN A 6 19.90 -21.43 24.11
CA GLN A 6 18.63 -20.83 24.51
C GLN A 6 18.37 -21.11 26.00
N PRO A 7 17.85 -20.13 26.77
CA PRO A 7 17.55 -20.34 28.18
C PRO A 7 16.48 -21.43 28.36
N PHE A 8 16.66 -22.23 29.40
CA PHE A 8 15.77 -23.36 29.75
C PHE A 8 14.35 -22.84 30.03
N ASN A 9 13.42 -23.14 29.14
CA ASN A 9 12.02 -22.74 29.27
C ASN A 9 11.24 -23.80 30.10
N ALA A 10 11.10 -23.55 31.41
CA ALA A 10 10.44 -24.43 32.35
C ALA A 10 8.99 -24.82 31.92
N GLN A 11 8.26 -23.93 31.30
CA GLN A 11 6.90 -24.20 30.80
C GLN A 11 6.90 -25.20 29.63
N LYS A 12 7.91 -25.15 28.75
CA LYS A 12 8.07 -26.10 27.65
C LYS A 12 8.40 -27.51 28.18
N ALA A 13 9.29 -27.57 29.17
CA ALA A 13 9.66 -28.84 29.78
C ALA A 13 8.48 -29.50 30.52
N LEU A 14 7.71 -28.74 31.28
CA LEU A 14 6.50 -29.22 31.97
C LEU A 14 5.46 -29.77 30.98
N ARG A 15 5.24 -29.04 29.86
CA ARG A 15 4.31 -29.47 28.81
C ARG A 15 4.72 -30.81 28.18
N VAL A 16 5.99 -30.96 27.84
CA VAL A 16 6.52 -32.22 27.28
C VAL A 16 6.37 -33.35 28.30
N ALA A 17 6.67 -33.11 29.57
CA ALA A 17 6.51 -34.11 30.63
C ALA A 17 5.04 -34.57 30.77
N CYS A 18 4.08 -33.66 30.76
CA CYS A 18 2.65 -33.99 30.80
C CYS A 18 2.22 -34.85 29.59
N LEU A 19 2.71 -34.53 28.39
CA LEU A 19 2.39 -35.28 27.17
C LEU A 19 3.00 -36.70 27.21
N VAL A 20 4.25 -36.85 27.65
CA VAL A 20 4.90 -38.15 27.82
C VAL A 20 4.16 -39.00 28.83
N LEU A 21 3.72 -38.41 29.95
CA LEU A 21 2.94 -39.12 30.97
C LEU A 21 1.59 -39.60 30.42
N ALA A 22 0.91 -38.73 29.65
CA ALA A 22 -0.36 -39.10 29.02
C ALA A 22 -0.18 -40.21 27.98
N ASP A 23 0.85 -40.13 27.12
CA ASP A 23 1.14 -41.17 26.14
C ASP A 23 1.52 -42.50 26.83
N LEU A 24 2.25 -42.45 27.94
CA LEU A 24 2.55 -43.63 28.75
C LEU A 24 1.28 -44.36 29.23
N ILE A 25 0.29 -43.62 29.71
CA ILE A 25 -1.01 -44.18 30.11
C ILE A 25 -1.74 -44.73 28.89
N LEU A 26 -1.77 -44.03 27.77
CA LEU A 26 -2.48 -44.43 26.56
C LEU A 26 -1.87 -45.71 25.93
N ILE A 27 -0.55 -45.86 25.95
CA ILE A 27 0.16 -47.03 25.43
C ILE A 27 -0.29 -48.29 26.21
N ASN A 28 -0.28 -48.23 27.53
CA ASN A 28 -0.66 -49.36 28.38
C ASN A 28 -2.17 -49.62 28.32
N LEU A 29 -2.98 -48.57 28.31
CA LEU A 29 -4.42 -48.70 28.14
C LEU A 29 -4.77 -49.31 26.78
N SER A 30 -4.07 -48.94 25.71
CA SER A 30 -4.29 -49.49 24.35
C SER A 30 -3.94 -50.98 24.31
N ALA A 31 -2.86 -51.42 24.98
CA ALA A 31 -2.49 -52.81 25.06
C ALA A 31 -3.54 -53.65 25.83
N PHE A 32 -4.01 -53.12 26.96
CA PHE A 32 -5.10 -53.73 27.71
C PHE A 32 -6.41 -53.80 26.89
N LEU A 33 -6.82 -52.71 26.30
CA LEU A 33 -8.03 -52.67 25.49
C LEU A 33 -7.95 -53.57 24.26
N ALA A 34 -6.78 -53.72 23.66
CA ALA A 34 -6.58 -54.64 22.53
C ALA A 34 -6.83 -56.10 22.90
N LEU A 35 -6.36 -56.52 24.07
CA LEU A 35 -6.69 -57.84 24.59
C LEU A 35 -8.17 -57.94 24.99
N TYR A 36 -8.71 -56.97 25.67
CA TYR A 36 -10.09 -56.95 26.13
C TYR A 36 -11.09 -57.02 24.97
N ILE A 37 -10.84 -56.29 23.89
CA ILE A 37 -11.62 -56.37 22.64
C ILE A 37 -11.47 -57.75 22.00
N ARG A 38 -10.26 -58.34 22.00
CA ARG A 38 -10.01 -59.66 21.40
C ARG A 38 -10.77 -60.76 22.13
N PHE A 39 -10.97 -60.62 23.45
CA PHE A 39 -11.73 -61.57 24.30
C PHE A 39 -13.20 -61.13 24.49
N GLU A 40 -13.77 -60.42 23.50
CA GLU A 40 -15.19 -60.04 23.42
C GLU A 40 -15.71 -59.35 24.69
N PHE A 41 -14.82 -58.56 25.36
CA PHE A 41 -15.12 -57.81 26.59
C PHE A 41 -15.35 -58.70 27.83
N ASP A 42 -14.91 -59.99 27.81
CA ASP A 42 -14.98 -60.87 28.95
C ASP A 42 -13.67 -60.88 29.75
N LEU A 43 -13.70 -60.29 30.95
CA LEU A 43 -12.56 -60.25 31.88
C LEU A 43 -12.23 -61.58 32.51
N ARG A 44 -13.18 -62.50 32.59
CA ARG A 44 -12.92 -63.84 33.22
C ARG A 44 -12.08 -64.69 32.28
N LEU A 45 -12.48 -64.80 31.02
CA LEU A 45 -11.70 -65.44 29.96
C LEU A 45 -10.29 -64.84 29.82
N LEU A 46 -10.17 -63.52 29.88
CA LEU A 46 -8.85 -62.85 29.77
C LEU A 46 -7.93 -63.20 30.96
N ARG A 47 -8.46 -63.30 32.17
CA ARG A 47 -7.67 -63.66 33.40
C ARG A 47 -7.21 -65.11 33.44
N GLU A 48 -7.92 -66.01 32.81
CA GLU A 48 -7.57 -67.41 32.72
C GLU A 48 -6.45 -67.70 31.70
N THR A 49 -6.10 -66.72 30.90
CA THR A 49 -5.04 -66.81 29.87
C THR A 49 -3.72 -66.20 30.34
N GLU A 50 -2.60 -66.78 29.89
CA GLU A 50 -1.25 -66.21 30.12
C GLU A 50 -1.03 -64.86 29.40
N PHE A 51 -1.91 -64.51 28.49
CA PHE A 51 -1.73 -63.29 27.63
C PHE A 51 -1.75 -61.99 28.44
N LEU A 52 -2.58 -61.87 29.46
CA LEU A 52 -2.60 -60.74 30.35
C LEU A 52 -1.29 -60.60 31.15
N HIS A 53 -0.77 -61.69 31.65
CA HIS A 53 0.53 -61.74 32.36
C HIS A 53 1.67 -61.29 31.40
N ASN A 54 1.73 -61.94 30.23
CA ASN A 54 2.73 -61.61 29.20
C ASN A 54 2.70 -60.14 28.78
N MET A 55 1.49 -59.53 28.61
CA MET A 55 1.32 -58.11 28.33
C MET A 55 1.90 -57.25 29.45
N ILE A 56 1.62 -57.57 30.73
CA ILE A 56 2.10 -56.80 31.88
C ILE A 56 3.63 -56.85 31.95
N VAL A 57 4.23 -58.05 31.80
CA VAL A 57 5.69 -58.21 31.80
C VAL A 57 6.38 -57.39 30.72
N TYR A 58 5.78 -57.29 29.52
CA TYR A 58 6.38 -56.57 28.40
C TYR A 58 6.01 -55.08 28.39
N SER A 59 5.02 -54.65 29.17
CA SER A 59 4.45 -53.30 29.14
C SER A 59 5.49 -52.18 29.36
N GLY A 60 6.43 -52.39 30.28
CA GLY A 60 7.49 -51.43 30.58
C GLY A 60 8.43 -51.20 29.40
N ILE A 61 8.90 -52.28 28.79
CA ILE A 61 9.80 -52.22 27.62
C ILE A 61 9.09 -51.55 26.44
N ASN A 62 7.86 -52.00 26.14
CA ASN A 62 7.07 -51.40 25.06
C ASN A 62 6.84 -49.92 25.27
N SER A 63 6.52 -49.50 26.50
CA SER A 63 6.27 -48.08 26.81
C SER A 63 7.49 -47.22 26.54
N VAL A 64 8.68 -47.65 27.00
CA VAL A 64 9.92 -46.91 26.77
C VAL A 64 10.23 -46.80 25.28
N CYS A 65 10.12 -47.90 24.54
CA CYS A 65 10.41 -47.94 23.12
C CYS A 65 9.41 -47.10 22.29
N THR A 66 8.12 -47.17 22.63
CA THR A 66 7.10 -46.37 21.96
C THR A 66 7.32 -44.86 22.19
N ILE A 67 7.67 -44.45 23.43
CA ILE A 67 8.01 -43.04 23.72
C ILE A 67 9.24 -42.61 22.93
N LEU A 68 10.26 -43.48 22.80
CA LEU A 68 11.45 -43.21 22.00
C LEU A 68 11.10 -43.04 20.50
N ILE A 69 10.25 -43.91 19.95
CA ILE A 69 9.74 -43.78 18.58
C ILE A 69 9.02 -42.44 18.39
N PHE A 70 8.14 -42.03 19.31
CA PHE A 70 7.43 -40.78 19.27
C PHE A 70 8.37 -39.56 19.38
N TYR A 71 9.45 -39.70 20.16
CA TYR A 71 10.49 -38.68 20.27
C TYR A 71 11.28 -38.52 18.95
N ILE A 72 11.71 -39.63 18.33
CA ILE A 72 12.41 -39.64 17.04
C ILE A 72 11.55 -39.02 15.95
N LEU A 73 10.25 -39.31 15.92
CA LEU A 73 9.28 -38.73 14.99
C LEU A 73 8.91 -37.28 15.32
N LYS A 74 9.57 -36.67 16.31
CA LYS A 74 9.39 -35.28 16.76
C LYS A 74 7.97 -34.93 17.21
N LEU A 75 7.18 -35.89 17.66
CA LEU A 75 5.80 -35.70 18.10
C LEU A 75 5.68 -34.82 19.37
N TYR A 76 6.74 -34.71 20.18
CA TYR A 76 6.79 -33.84 21.36
C TYR A 76 7.31 -32.42 21.07
N ASN A 77 7.92 -32.21 19.90
CA ASN A 77 8.42 -30.88 19.48
C ASN A 77 7.44 -30.09 18.62
N SER A 78 6.33 -30.71 18.23
CA SER A 78 5.32 -30.09 17.40
C SER A 78 4.44 -29.14 18.19
N LEU A 79 4.11 -27.97 17.58
CA LEU A 79 3.13 -27.02 18.11
C LEU A 79 1.73 -27.53 17.74
N TRP A 80 1.12 -28.36 18.61
CA TRP A 80 -0.19 -28.99 18.39
C TRP A 80 -1.35 -28.01 18.12
N GLU A 81 -1.12 -26.73 18.33
CA GLU A 81 -2.04 -25.64 18.00
C GLU A 81 -2.29 -25.53 16.49
N PHE A 82 -1.27 -25.88 15.71
CA PHE A 82 -1.27 -25.81 14.23
C PHE A 82 -1.22 -27.20 13.57
N ALA A 83 -1.50 -28.27 14.33
CA ALA A 83 -1.42 -29.63 13.84
C ALA A 83 -2.31 -29.85 12.60
N GLY A 84 -1.68 -30.17 11.48
CA GLY A 84 -2.28 -30.48 10.19
C GLY A 84 -2.35 -31.99 9.91
N VAL A 85 -2.66 -32.34 8.65
CA VAL A 85 -2.69 -33.73 8.16
C VAL A 85 -1.34 -34.43 8.34
N SER A 86 -0.23 -33.69 8.21
CA SER A 86 1.13 -34.21 8.37
C SER A 86 1.41 -34.80 9.75
N GLU A 87 0.82 -34.24 10.81
CA GLU A 87 1.03 -34.73 12.18
C GLU A 87 0.14 -35.94 12.52
N LEU A 88 -1.04 -36.00 11.92
CA LEU A 88 -1.88 -37.17 11.96
C LEU A 88 -1.16 -38.37 11.33
N VAL A 89 -0.55 -38.16 10.16
CA VAL A 89 0.25 -39.18 9.46
C VAL A 89 1.45 -39.63 10.32
N ARG A 90 2.20 -38.68 10.92
CA ARG A 90 3.33 -39.03 11.82
C ARG A 90 2.87 -39.83 13.03
N THR A 91 1.72 -39.51 13.62
CA THR A 91 1.14 -40.26 14.74
C THR A 91 0.79 -41.68 14.30
N ALA A 92 0.13 -41.84 13.13
CA ALA A 92 -0.21 -43.17 12.60
C ALA A 92 1.05 -44.02 12.31
N VAL A 93 2.09 -43.41 11.72
CA VAL A 93 3.40 -44.07 11.49
C VAL A 93 4.04 -44.46 12.81
N GLY A 94 4.00 -43.60 13.83
CA GLY A 94 4.54 -43.93 15.16
C GLY A 94 3.81 -45.10 15.82
N CYS A 95 2.48 -45.14 15.72
CA CYS A 95 1.66 -46.26 16.23
C CYS A 95 1.95 -47.57 15.48
N PHE A 96 2.17 -47.49 14.17
CA PHE A 96 2.55 -48.64 13.37
C PHE A 96 3.89 -49.22 13.83
N PHE A 97 4.93 -48.40 13.96
CA PHE A 97 6.23 -48.88 14.43
C PHE A 97 6.19 -49.40 15.88
N SER A 98 5.37 -48.80 16.75
CA SER A 98 5.12 -49.29 18.09
C SER A 98 4.52 -50.70 18.07
N ALA A 99 3.52 -50.96 17.23
CA ALA A 99 2.90 -52.26 17.09
C ALA A 99 3.86 -53.34 16.53
N VAL A 100 4.67 -52.96 15.51
CA VAL A 100 5.72 -53.84 14.96
C VAL A 100 6.76 -54.19 16.04
N PHE A 101 7.21 -53.17 16.79
CA PHE A 101 8.15 -53.38 17.90
C PHE A 101 7.56 -54.28 19.00
N TYR A 102 6.28 -54.07 19.32
CA TYR A 102 5.58 -54.92 20.28
C TYR A 102 5.58 -56.40 19.83
N MET A 103 5.23 -56.64 18.58
CA MET A 103 5.20 -57.99 18.00
C MET A 103 6.58 -58.65 17.98
N VAL A 104 7.61 -57.92 17.52
CA VAL A 104 9.00 -58.44 17.46
C VAL A 104 9.55 -58.71 18.85
N GLY A 105 9.32 -57.81 19.80
CA GLY A 105 9.81 -57.98 21.18
C GLY A 105 9.16 -59.13 21.90
N MET A 106 7.85 -59.34 21.75
CA MET A 106 7.16 -60.52 22.32
C MET A 106 7.68 -61.83 21.72
N PHE A 107 7.93 -61.83 20.39
CA PHE A 107 8.52 -62.99 19.72
C PHE A 107 9.93 -63.29 20.24
N MET A 108 10.79 -62.30 20.40
CA MET A 108 12.17 -62.47 20.92
C MET A 108 12.23 -62.95 22.35
N LEU A 109 11.25 -62.60 23.18
CA LEU A 109 11.16 -63.04 24.59
C LEU A 109 10.35 -64.31 24.76
N HIS A 110 9.96 -64.97 23.65
CA HIS A 110 9.13 -66.19 23.66
C HIS A 110 7.79 -66.00 24.40
N LEU A 111 7.28 -64.76 24.48
CA LEU A 111 5.99 -64.42 25.08
C LEU A 111 4.89 -64.58 24.05
N THR A 112 3.82 -65.26 24.36
CA THR A 112 2.71 -65.51 23.43
C THR A 112 1.65 -64.39 23.53
N VAL A 113 1.11 -63.97 22.40
CA VAL A 113 -0.07 -63.06 22.27
C VAL A 113 -0.93 -63.53 21.11
N PRO A 114 -2.24 -63.20 21.10
CA PRO A 114 -3.11 -63.52 19.98
C PRO A 114 -2.63 -62.87 18.68
N ARG A 115 -2.73 -63.55 17.53
CA ARG A 115 -2.26 -63.05 16.23
C ARG A 115 -2.91 -61.73 15.79
N SER A 116 -4.15 -61.46 16.24
CA SER A 116 -4.87 -60.22 15.94
C SER A 116 -4.47 -59.02 16.85
N PHE A 117 -3.76 -59.30 17.97
CA PHE A 117 -3.42 -58.30 18.97
C PHE A 117 -2.64 -57.12 18.41
N PRO A 118 -1.57 -57.24 17.60
CA PRO A 118 -0.80 -56.08 17.11
C PRO A 118 -1.63 -55.13 16.26
N ALA A 119 -2.55 -55.68 15.46
CA ALA A 119 -3.43 -54.88 14.61
C ALA A 119 -4.45 -54.08 15.43
N ILE A 120 -5.09 -54.72 16.41
CA ILE A 120 -6.05 -54.08 17.33
C ILE A 120 -5.32 -53.04 18.19
N TYR A 121 -4.13 -53.36 18.72
CA TYR A 121 -3.31 -52.42 19.49
C TYR A 121 -2.95 -51.16 18.70
N MET A 122 -2.48 -51.33 17.45
CA MET A 122 -2.18 -50.19 16.55
C MET A 122 -3.38 -49.29 16.35
N LEU A 123 -4.55 -49.87 16.04
CA LEU A 123 -5.77 -49.08 15.80
C LEU A 123 -6.23 -48.32 17.05
N VAL A 124 -6.26 -49.02 18.21
CA VAL A 124 -6.68 -48.41 19.47
C VAL A 124 -5.70 -47.33 19.91
N LEU A 125 -4.38 -47.57 19.80
CA LEU A 125 -3.35 -46.58 20.14
C LEU A 125 -3.46 -45.32 19.23
N CYS A 126 -3.63 -45.53 17.93
CA CYS A 126 -3.78 -44.43 16.97
C CYS A 126 -5.03 -43.60 17.28
N LEU A 127 -6.15 -44.25 17.60
CA LEU A 127 -7.41 -43.58 17.92
C LEU A 127 -7.32 -42.79 19.23
N LEU A 128 -6.75 -43.39 20.29
CA LEU A 128 -6.60 -42.73 21.60
C LEU A 128 -5.60 -41.57 21.55
N CYS A 129 -4.44 -41.76 20.92
CA CYS A 129 -3.46 -40.72 20.74
C CYS A 129 -4.00 -39.57 19.88
N GLY A 130 -4.73 -39.87 18.80
CA GLY A 130 -5.39 -38.89 17.98
C GLY A 130 -6.47 -38.10 18.72
N ALA A 131 -7.33 -38.81 19.48
CA ALA A 131 -8.40 -38.21 20.27
C ALA A 131 -7.85 -37.26 21.35
N LEU A 132 -6.81 -37.67 22.10
CA LEU A 132 -6.19 -36.81 23.12
C LEU A 132 -5.65 -35.50 22.50
N ARG A 133 -4.97 -35.62 21.38
CA ARG A 133 -4.38 -34.49 20.67
C ARG A 133 -5.44 -33.55 20.08
N PHE A 134 -6.52 -34.12 19.55
CA PHE A 134 -7.66 -33.36 19.04
C PHE A 134 -8.43 -32.68 20.18
N ALA A 135 -8.68 -33.35 21.29
CA ALA A 135 -9.32 -32.79 22.48
C ALA A 135 -8.54 -31.59 23.06
N TYR A 136 -7.21 -31.70 23.14
CA TYR A 136 -6.34 -30.58 23.55
C TYR A 136 -6.49 -29.37 22.63
N ARG A 137 -6.54 -29.61 21.32
CA ARG A 137 -6.77 -28.54 20.32
C ARG A 137 -8.13 -27.86 20.49
N CYS A 138 -9.20 -28.66 20.69
CA CYS A 138 -10.55 -28.13 20.93
C CYS A 138 -10.63 -27.31 22.22
N ALA A 139 -10.10 -27.84 23.32
CA ALA A 139 -10.12 -27.16 24.62
C ALA A 139 -9.36 -25.82 24.62
N ARG A 140 -8.27 -25.72 23.85
CA ARG A 140 -7.53 -24.46 23.73
C ARG A 140 -8.25 -23.47 22.84
N ARG A 141 -8.90 -23.93 21.77
CA ARG A 141 -9.68 -23.10 20.85
C ARG A 141 -10.91 -22.48 21.53
N THR A 142 -11.56 -23.22 22.42
CA THR A 142 -12.69 -22.73 23.22
C THR A 142 -12.27 -21.72 24.28
N ARG A 143 -11.08 -21.85 24.88
CA ARG A 143 -10.55 -20.85 25.84
C ARG A 143 -10.22 -19.52 25.20
N VAL A 144 -9.73 -19.49 23.97
CA VAL A 144 -9.47 -18.24 23.22
C VAL A 144 -10.79 -17.55 22.83
N GLY A 145 -11.83 -18.33 22.50
CA GLY A 145 -13.14 -17.79 22.14
C GLY A 145 -13.97 -17.19 23.31
N LEU A 146 -13.67 -17.55 24.56
CA LEU A 146 -14.38 -17.07 25.76
C LEU A 146 -13.90 -15.72 26.30
N HIS A 147 -12.77 -15.16 25.81
CA HIS A 147 -12.22 -13.88 26.27
C HIS A 147 -12.66 -12.66 25.44
N SER A 148 -13.52 -12.83 24.42
CA SER A 148 -14.01 -11.76 23.55
C SER A 148 -15.45 -11.34 23.89
N GLN A 149 -15.70 -10.91 25.13
CA GLN A 149 -16.97 -10.28 25.51
C GLN A 149 -16.83 -8.76 25.55
N GLY A 150 -16.55 -8.08 24.43
CA GLY A 150 -16.46 -6.63 24.41
C GLY A 150 -15.91 -6.03 23.14
N GLY A 151 -15.65 -6.84 22.12
CA GLY A 151 -15.07 -6.36 20.87
C GLY A 151 -16.11 -5.86 19.87
N LYS A 152 -15.70 -4.94 18.96
CA LYS A 152 -16.53 -4.42 17.87
C LYS A 152 -17.05 -5.55 16.99
N ARG A 153 -18.35 -5.50 16.68
CA ARG A 153 -19.02 -6.45 15.78
C ARG A 153 -18.76 -6.03 14.34
N THR A 154 -18.01 -6.85 13.63
CA THR A 154 -17.47 -6.50 12.30
C THR A 154 -18.19 -7.30 11.21
N MET A 155 -18.64 -6.61 10.16
CA MET A 155 -19.06 -7.20 8.88
C MET A 155 -17.88 -7.17 7.93
N LEU A 156 -17.59 -8.28 7.25
CA LEU A 156 -16.55 -8.37 6.24
C LEU A 156 -17.16 -8.40 4.84
N ILE A 157 -16.74 -7.50 3.96
CA ILE A 157 -17.15 -7.48 2.55
C ILE A 157 -16.05 -8.11 1.70
N GLY A 158 -16.37 -9.25 1.07
CA GLY A 158 -15.47 -10.07 0.29
C GLY A 158 -15.13 -11.40 0.96
N GLY A 159 -15.70 -12.50 0.46
CA GLY A 159 -15.42 -13.88 0.87
C GLY A 159 -14.33 -14.56 0.03
N GLY A 160 -13.40 -13.81 -0.57
CA GLY A 160 -12.26 -14.29 -1.34
C GLY A 160 -11.01 -14.52 -0.48
N GLN A 161 -9.85 -14.58 -1.15
CA GLN A 161 -8.56 -14.79 -0.47
C GLN A 161 -8.24 -13.67 0.55
N ALA A 162 -8.47 -12.40 0.19
CA ALA A 162 -8.24 -11.27 1.08
C ALA A 162 -9.11 -11.36 2.35
N GLY A 163 -10.41 -11.66 2.19
CA GLY A 163 -11.30 -11.88 3.31
C GLY A 163 -10.89 -13.06 4.20
N ALA A 164 -10.43 -14.15 3.60
CA ALA A 164 -9.93 -15.32 4.35
C ALA A 164 -8.68 -15.00 5.18
N ILE A 165 -7.79 -14.12 4.68
CA ILE A 165 -6.59 -13.67 5.39
C ILE A 165 -6.99 -12.78 6.58
N VAL A 166 -7.85 -11.77 6.37
CA VAL A 166 -8.36 -10.88 7.44
C VAL A 166 -9.05 -11.69 8.54
N LEU A 167 -9.92 -12.62 8.14
CA LEU A 167 -10.64 -13.46 9.09
C LEU A 167 -9.70 -14.37 9.88
N ARG A 168 -8.63 -14.88 9.25
CA ARG A 168 -7.58 -15.64 9.95
C ARG A 168 -6.88 -14.77 10.99
N GLU A 169 -6.50 -13.57 10.62
CA GLU A 169 -5.79 -12.64 11.50
C GLU A 169 -6.63 -12.27 12.73
N PHE A 170 -7.92 -11.93 12.54
CA PHE A 170 -8.81 -11.66 13.66
C PHE A 170 -9.05 -12.86 14.58
N GLN A 171 -9.02 -14.09 14.02
CA GLN A 171 -9.19 -15.30 14.81
C GLN A 171 -7.92 -15.74 15.55
N THR A 172 -6.73 -15.33 15.08
CA THR A 172 -5.44 -15.80 15.62
C THR A 172 -4.71 -14.76 16.45
N SER A 173 -4.99 -13.47 16.25
CA SER A 173 -4.33 -12.38 16.97
C SER A 173 -4.91 -12.20 18.37
N PRO A 174 -4.09 -12.32 19.44
CA PRO A 174 -4.53 -12.09 20.82
C PRO A 174 -4.93 -10.63 21.11
N ARG A 175 -4.57 -9.70 20.23
CA ARG A 175 -4.84 -8.26 20.35
C ARG A 175 -6.09 -7.82 19.60
N SER A 176 -6.75 -8.72 18.87
CA SER A 176 -7.96 -8.38 18.13
C SER A 176 -9.15 -8.27 19.07
N GLU A 177 -9.66 -7.07 19.23
CA GLU A 177 -10.94 -6.84 19.90
C GLU A 177 -12.14 -7.03 18.95
N ASN A 178 -11.91 -7.21 17.63
CA ASN A 178 -12.96 -7.30 16.63
C ASN A 178 -13.47 -8.73 16.44
N LYS A 179 -14.79 -8.88 16.36
CA LYS A 179 -15.46 -10.14 16.08
C LYS A 179 -16.20 -10.07 14.75
N VAL A 180 -15.74 -10.82 13.74
CA VAL A 180 -16.46 -10.91 12.47
C VAL A 180 -17.74 -11.73 12.67
N VAL A 181 -18.90 -11.08 12.50
CA VAL A 181 -20.23 -11.67 12.74
C VAL A 181 -20.91 -12.17 11.47
N CYS A 182 -20.61 -11.58 10.32
CA CYS A 182 -21.13 -11.99 9.01
C CYS A 182 -20.19 -11.55 7.89
N ILE A 183 -20.36 -12.19 6.70
CA ILE A 183 -19.62 -11.88 5.48
C ILE A 183 -20.63 -11.59 4.37
N ILE A 184 -20.32 -10.58 3.54
CA ILE A 184 -21.02 -10.24 2.30
C ILE A 184 -20.13 -10.59 1.12
N ASP A 185 -20.67 -11.28 0.10
CA ASP A 185 -19.99 -11.56 -1.17
C ASP A 185 -21.02 -11.64 -2.28
N ASP A 186 -20.76 -11.01 -3.42
CA ASP A 186 -21.71 -10.94 -4.54
C ASP A 186 -21.79 -12.22 -5.37
N ALA A 187 -20.86 -13.17 -5.18
CA ALA A 187 -20.86 -14.44 -5.88
C ALA A 187 -21.99 -15.35 -5.36
N PRO A 188 -23.01 -15.65 -6.18
CA PRO A 188 -24.19 -16.40 -5.73
C PRO A 188 -23.88 -17.80 -5.18
N ASP A 189 -22.84 -18.43 -5.71
CA ASP A 189 -22.34 -19.75 -5.32
C ASP A 189 -21.76 -19.79 -3.90
N LYS A 190 -21.34 -18.64 -3.38
CA LYS A 190 -20.80 -18.51 -2.02
C LYS A 190 -21.86 -18.18 -0.98
N VAL A 191 -22.97 -17.55 -1.36
CA VAL A 191 -24.02 -17.16 -0.43
C VAL A 191 -24.60 -18.40 0.27
N GLY A 192 -24.70 -18.33 1.61
CA GLY A 192 -25.13 -19.45 2.44
C GLY A 192 -23.99 -20.36 2.92
N SER A 193 -22.81 -20.26 2.32
CA SER A 193 -21.60 -21.02 2.71
C SER A 193 -20.92 -20.41 3.93
N TYR A 194 -19.95 -21.13 4.50
CA TYR A 194 -19.17 -20.68 5.66
C TYR A 194 -17.70 -20.54 5.30
N LEU A 195 -17.13 -19.36 5.57
CA LEU A 195 -15.71 -19.12 5.49
C LEU A 195 -15.12 -19.11 6.91
N ARG A 196 -14.27 -20.08 7.25
CA ARG A 196 -13.67 -20.25 8.60
C ARG A 196 -14.67 -20.15 9.76
N GLY A 197 -15.89 -20.65 9.56
CA GLY A 197 -16.94 -20.69 10.58
C GLY A 197 -17.82 -19.43 10.65
N VAL A 198 -17.59 -18.41 9.81
CA VAL A 198 -18.46 -17.25 9.67
C VAL A 198 -19.29 -17.39 8.39
N LYS A 199 -20.59 -17.13 8.49
CA LYS A 199 -21.55 -17.32 7.38
C LYS A 199 -21.49 -16.18 6.39
N ILE A 200 -21.52 -16.49 5.09
CA ILE A 200 -21.75 -15.55 3.99
C ILE A 200 -23.25 -15.37 3.86
N VAL A 201 -23.77 -14.18 4.18
CA VAL A 201 -25.20 -13.96 4.41
C VAL A 201 -25.94 -13.35 3.22
N GLY A 202 -25.22 -12.80 2.23
CA GLY A 202 -25.83 -12.21 1.04
C GLY A 202 -24.85 -11.42 0.20
N GLY A 203 -25.35 -10.77 -0.87
CA GLY A 203 -24.60 -9.83 -1.71
C GLY A 203 -24.70 -8.38 -1.20
N ARG A 204 -24.08 -7.45 -1.97
CA ARG A 204 -23.97 -6.01 -1.62
C ARG A 204 -25.29 -5.33 -1.25
N SER A 205 -26.38 -5.68 -1.91
CA SER A 205 -27.71 -5.10 -1.63
C SER A 205 -28.28 -5.45 -0.25
N SER A 206 -27.76 -6.50 0.39
CA SER A 206 -28.19 -6.90 1.73
C SER A 206 -27.39 -6.24 2.87
N ILE A 207 -26.41 -5.39 2.57
CA ILE A 207 -25.55 -4.75 3.57
C ILE A 207 -26.36 -4.03 4.64
N PRO A 208 -27.32 -3.09 4.35
CA PRO A 208 -28.03 -2.37 5.38
C PRO A 208 -28.84 -3.30 6.30
N ALA A 209 -29.62 -4.20 5.72
CA ALA A 209 -30.44 -5.14 6.48
C ALA A 209 -29.62 -6.12 7.34
N MET A 210 -28.42 -6.53 6.86
CA MET A 210 -27.55 -7.40 7.63
C MET A 210 -26.75 -6.64 8.68
N ALA A 211 -26.42 -5.37 8.45
CA ALA A 211 -25.79 -4.51 9.45
C ALA A 211 -26.69 -4.35 10.68
N GLU A 212 -27.98 -4.05 10.46
CA GLU A 212 -28.96 -3.96 11.51
C GLU A 212 -29.19 -5.30 12.21
N LYS A 213 -29.44 -6.37 11.45
CA LYS A 213 -29.71 -7.72 11.99
C LYS A 213 -28.59 -8.28 12.85
N TYR A 214 -27.35 -8.02 12.50
CA TYR A 214 -26.18 -8.51 13.22
C TYR A 214 -25.59 -7.48 14.17
N ASP A 215 -26.21 -6.30 14.34
CA ASP A 215 -25.77 -5.21 15.21
C ASP A 215 -24.28 -4.90 14.96
N VAL A 216 -23.99 -4.46 13.73
CA VAL A 216 -22.61 -4.27 13.23
C VAL A 216 -22.11 -2.88 13.59
N ASP A 217 -20.96 -2.81 14.24
CA ASP A 217 -20.27 -1.56 14.58
C ASP A 217 -19.33 -1.10 13.45
N GLU A 218 -18.75 -2.07 12.72
CA GLU A 218 -17.67 -1.80 11.76
C GLU A 218 -17.81 -2.68 10.52
N ILE A 219 -17.59 -2.10 9.35
CA ILE A 219 -17.55 -2.78 8.05
C ILE A 219 -16.12 -2.73 7.51
N ILE A 220 -15.56 -3.88 7.11
CA ILE A 220 -14.24 -3.97 6.50
C ILE A 220 -14.35 -4.42 5.06
N LEU A 221 -13.84 -3.58 4.14
CA LEU A 221 -13.76 -3.88 2.71
C LEU A 221 -12.53 -4.76 2.42
N ALA A 222 -12.74 -6.06 2.20
CA ALA A 222 -11.70 -7.02 1.86
C ALA A 222 -11.76 -7.41 0.36
N ILE A 223 -11.91 -6.42 -0.51
CA ILE A 223 -12.07 -6.55 -1.96
C ILE A 223 -11.04 -5.70 -2.73
N PRO A 224 -9.72 -5.91 -2.53
CA PRO A 224 -8.69 -5.07 -3.13
C PRO A 224 -8.73 -5.06 -4.66
N SER A 225 -9.18 -6.14 -5.31
CA SER A 225 -9.29 -6.30 -6.76
C SER A 225 -10.60 -5.79 -7.37
N ALA A 226 -11.54 -5.29 -6.55
CA ALA A 226 -12.81 -4.78 -7.08
C ALA A 226 -12.60 -3.48 -7.86
N SER A 227 -13.34 -3.33 -8.97
CA SER A 227 -13.34 -2.13 -9.81
C SER A 227 -13.84 -0.91 -9.02
N ARG A 228 -13.50 0.30 -9.51
CA ARG A 228 -14.00 1.57 -8.96
C ARG A 228 -15.53 1.58 -8.84
N ARG A 229 -16.22 1.15 -9.90
CA ARG A 229 -17.69 1.13 -9.95
C ARG A 229 -18.28 0.22 -8.85
N GLU A 230 -17.70 -0.96 -8.67
CA GLU A 230 -18.14 -1.90 -7.63
C GLU A 230 -17.89 -1.34 -6.22
N LYS A 231 -16.72 -0.76 -5.98
CA LYS A 231 -16.41 -0.11 -4.70
C LYS A 231 -17.38 1.02 -4.37
N LEU A 232 -17.67 1.91 -5.34
CA LEU A 232 -18.64 2.98 -5.16
C LEU A 232 -20.06 2.46 -4.87
N GLN A 233 -20.51 1.41 -5.56
CA GLN A 233 -21.81 0.79 -5.28
C GLN A 233 -21.87 0.17 -3.88
N ILE A 234 -20.83 -0.54 -3.46
CA ILE A 234 -20.77 -1.11 -2.11
C ILE A 234 -20.81 -0.01 -1.06
N LEU A 235 -20.06 1.08 -1.27
CA LEU A 235 -20.04 2.23 -0.38
C LEU A 235 -21.39 2.93 -0.28
N SER A 236 -22.16 3.01 -1.36
CA SER A 236 -23.53 3.56 -1.29
C SER A 236 -24.43 2.74 -0.37
N TYR A 237 -24.31 1.40 -0.36
CA TYR A 237 -25.04 0.55 0.59
C TYR A 237 -24.50 0.64 2.02
N CYS A 238 -23.19 0.85 2.20
CA CYS A 238 -22.60 1.04 3.52
C CYS A 238 -23.02 2.37 4.14
N HIS A 239 -23.27 3.39 3.33
CA HIS A 239 -23.72 4.69 3.78
C HIS A 239 -25.08 4.62 4.50
N ASP A 240 -25.99 3.74 4.06
CA ASP A 240 -27.28 3.51 4.73
C ASP A 240 -27.14 2.82 6.11
N THR A 241 -25.91 2.69 6.61
CA THR A 241 -25.59 2.11 7.92
C THR A 241 -24.82 3.09 8.79
N SER A 242 -24.96 3.00 10.11
CA SER A 242 -24.20 3.80 11.09
C SER A 242 -22.80 3.21 11.37
N CYS A 243 -22.33 2.26 10.56
CA CYS A 243 -21.10 1.52 10.81
C CYS A 243 -19.84 2.30 10.43
N THR A 244 -18.77 2.16 11.21
CA THR A 244 -17.43 2.67 10.82
C THR A 244 -16.90 1.86 9.66
N LEU A 245 -16.43 2.54 8.60
CA LEU A 245 -15.95 1.88 7.38
C LEU A 245 -14.42 1.84 7.33
N ARG A 246 -13.88 0.63 7.12
CA ARG A 246 -12.43 0.39 6.98
C ARG A 246 -12.09 -0.44 5.76
N THR A 247 -10.85 -0.35 5.32
CA THR A 247 -10.34 -1.07 4.13
C THR A 247 -8.96 -1.65 4.35
N LEU A 248 -8.60 -2.60 3.48
CA LEU A 248 -7.26 -3.16 3.40
C LEU A 248 -6.37 -2.32 2.49
N PRO A 249 -5.06 -2.27 2.77
CA PRO A 249 -4.10 -1.74 1.81
C PRO A 249 -4.09 -2.56 0.50
N GLY A 250 -3.61 -1.96 -0.59
CA GLY A 250 -3.62 -2.55 -1.93
C GLY A 250 -2.89 -3.89 -2.06
N ILE A 251 -3.16 -4.61 -3.16
CA ILE A 251 -2.72 -6.00 -3.41
C ILE A 251 -1.19 -6.20 -3.29
N CYS A 252 -0.36 -5.21 -3.63
CA CYS A 252 1.10 -5.34 -3.57
C CYS A 252 1.63 -5.50 -2.14
N GLN A 253 0.95 -4.96 -1.15
CA GLN A 253 1.30 -5.14 0.26
C GLN A 253 0.79 -6.49 0.82
N LEU A 254 -0.14 -7.13 0.11
CA LEU A 254 -0.66 -8.47 0.41
C LEU A 254 0.22 -9.61 -0.18
N ALA A 255 1.16 -9.30 -1.06
CA ALA A 255 1.97 -10.29 -1.79
C ALA A 255 2.80 -11.20 -0.87
N ASN A 256 3.12 -10.78 0.34
CA ASN A 256 3.81 -11.59 1.34
C ASN A 256 2.88 -12.44 2.22
N GLY A 257 1.55 -12.45 1.97
CA GLY A 257 0.58 -13.30 2.68
C GLY A 257 0.32 -12.94 4.15
N GLU A 258 0.83 -11.80 4.62
CA GLU A 258 0.65 -11.31 5.99
C GLU A 258 -0.08 -9.96 5.97
N VAL A 259 -1.38 -9.98 6.28
CA VAL A 259 -2.12 -8.77 6.66
C VAL A 259 -2.03 -8.63 8.17
N ARG A 260 -1.49 -7.52 8.67
CA ARG A 260 -1.54 -7.20 10.10
C ARG A 260 -2.75 -6.32 10.39
N ILE A 261 -3.40 -6.52 11.54
CA ILE A 261 -4.56 -5.70 11.96
C ILE A 261 -4.23 -4.21 11.95
N GLU A 262 -3.01 -3.84 12.27
CA GLU A 262 -2.48 -2.46 12.27
C GLU A 262 -2.51 -1.80 10.86
N GLN A 263 -2.64 -2.57 9.80
CA GLN A 263 -2.72 -2.10 8.42
C GLN A 263 -4.16 -1.82 7.96
N ILE A 264 -5.16 -2.23 8.73
CA ILE A 264 -6.56 -1.94 8.44
C ILE A 264 -6.82 -0.49 8.84
N ARG A 265 -7.10 0.36 7.84
CA ARG A 265 -7.29 1.80 8.02
C ARG A 265 -8.69 2.24 7.59
N GLU A 266 -9.09 3.42 7.98
CA GLU A 266 -10.31 4.03 7.45
C GLU A 266 -10.23 4.13 5.92
N VAL A 267 -11.38 4.01 5.26
CA VAL A 267 -11.48 4.17 3.80
C VAL A 267 -11.14 5.62 3.46
N ASP A 268 -10.11 5.81 2.66
CA ASP A 268 -9.76 7.14 2.14
C ASP A 268 -10.31 7.31 0.71
N ILE A 269 -10.42 8.54 0.27
CA ILE A 269 -10.87 8.88 -1.09
C ILE A 269 -10.00 8.22 -2.19
N GLU A 270 -8.74 7.98 -1.89
CA GLU A 270 -7.81 7.28 -2.77
C GLU A 270 -8.28 5.85 -3.11
N ASP A 271 -8.92 5.17 -2.16
CA ASP A 271 -9.46 3.82 -2.34
C ASP A 271 -10.65 3.78 -3.32
N LEU A 272 -11.33 4.94 -3.49
CA LEU A 272 -12.46 5.10 -4.39
C LEU A 272 -12.06 5.35 -5.84
N LEU A 273 -10.84 5.81 -6.08
CA LEU A 273 -10.38 6.15 -7.41
C LEU A 273 -9.96 4.94 -8.23
N GLY A 274 -9.82 3.77 -7.58
CA GLY A 274 -9.76 2.46 -8.21
C GLY A 274 -8.64 2.28 -9.24
N ARG A 275 -7.49 2.99 -9.06
CA ARG A 275 -6.34 2.81 -9.95
C ARG A 275 -5.62 1.50 -9.64
N GLU A 276 -5.26 0.77 -10.69
CA GLU A 276 -4.38 -0.38 -10.57
C GLU A 276 -2.98 0.07 -10.17
N THR A 277 -2.27 -0.79 -9.47
CA THR A 277 -0.87 -0.53 -9.09
C THR A 277 -0.02 -0.42 -10.33
N VAL A 278 0.73 0.67 -10.46
CA VAL A 278 1.64 0.90 -11.58
C VAL A 278 2.75 -0.16 -11.57
N LYS A 279 2.99 -0.75 -12.73
CA LYS A 279 4.15 -1.63 -12.94
C LYS A 279 5.28 -0.81 -13.54
N ILE A 280 6.37 -0.68 -12.81
CA ILE A 280 7.62 -0.07 -13.27
C ILE A 280 8.72 -1.12 -13.36
N ASP A 281 9.68 -0.88 -14.24
CA ASP A 281 10.91 -1.67 -14.32
C ASP A 281 11.92 -1.12 -13.30
N LEU A 282 11.99 -1.75 -12.13
CA LEU A 282 12.89 -1.33 -11.06
C LEU A 282 14.37 -1.42 -11.45
N ASP A 283 14.73 -2.34 -12.33
CA ASP A 283 16.12 -2.50 -12.78
C ASP A 283 16.52 -1.34 -13.70
N GLU A 284 15.66 -0.91 -14.62
CA GLU A 284 15.88 0.26 -15.46
C GLU A 284 16.01 1.54 -14.62
N VAL A 285 15.19 1.71 -13.60
CA VAL A 285 15.24 2.85 -12.67
C VAL A 285 16.51 2.80 -11.82
N ALA A 286 16.84 1.66 -11.25
CA ALA A 286 18.05 1.49 -10.45
C ALA A 286 19.32 1.78 -11.25
N ALA A 287 19.35 1.43 -12.54
CA ALA A 287 20.53 1.59 -13.40
C ALA A 287 21.06 3.03 -13.49
N TYR A 288 20.19 4.05 -13.37
CA TYR A 288 20.63 5.45 -13.46
C TYR A 288 20.60 6.22 -12.13
N ILE A 289 20.09 5.60 -11.03
CA ILE A 289 20.04 6.23 -9.70
C ILE A 289 21.07 5.62 -8.74
N THR A 290 21.26 4.29 -8.78
CA THR A 290 22.14 3.58 -7.84
C THR A 290 23.58 4.09 -7.96
N GLY A 291 24.17 4.46 -6.83
CA GLY A 291 25.55 4.96 -6.76
C GLY A 291 25.76 6.36 -7.33
N LYS A 292 24.70 7.08 -7.73
CA LYS A 292 24.74 8.45 -8.26
C LYS A 292 24.48 9.49 -7.19
N THR A 293 24.93 10.72 -7.44
CA THR A 293 24.58 11.90 -6.66
C THR A 293 23.29 12.49 -7.23
N VAL A 294 22.20 12.44 -6.46
CA VAL A 294 20.87 12.91 -6.85
C VAL A 294 20.56 14.22 -6.16
N LEU A 295 20.15 15.24 -6.92
CA LEU A 295 19.66 16.51 -6.41
C LEU A 295 18.14 16.62 -6.67
N VAL A 296 17.36 16.86 -5.62
CA VAL A 296 15.93 17.16 -5.72
C VAL A 296 15.70 18.61 -5.28
N THR A 297 15.30 19.46 -6.21
CA THR A 297 14.88 20.84 -5.89
C THR A 297 13.39 20.85 -5.55
N GLY A 298 12.98 21.65 -4.57
CA GLY A 298 11.62 21.58 -4.01
C GLY A 298 11.37 20.26 -3.27
N GLY A 299 12.43 19.67 -2.66
CA GLY A 299 12.40 18.37 -2.05
C GLY A 299 11.54 18.24 -0.78
N GLY A 300 11.13 19.37 -0.18
CA GLY A 300 10.13 19.42 0.89
C GLY A 300 8.68 19.47 0.40
N GLY A 301 8.46 19.71 -0.91
CA GLY A 301 7.12 19.72 -1.52
C GLY A 301 6.51 18.31 -1.63
N SER A 302 5.22 18.23 -1.98
CA SER A 302 4.49 16.96 -2.08
C SER A 302 5.12 15.97 -3.06
N ILE A 303 5.50 16.42 -4.27
CA ILE A 303 6.17 15.57 -5.27
C ILE A 303 7.65 15.40 -4.91
N GLY A 304 8.32 16.49 -4.50
CA GLY A 304 9.75 16.46 -4.17
C GLY A 304 10.09 15.53 -3.01
N SER A 305 9.27 15.50 -1.95
CA SER A 305 9.48 14.59 -0.82
C SER A 305 9.34 13.11 -1.21
N GLU A 306 8.39 12.82 -2.09
CA GLU A 306 8.21 11.46 -2.60
C GLU A 306 9.33 11.06 -3.57
N LEU A 307 9.82 12.00 -4.42
CA LEU A 307 11.04 11.77 -5.21
C LEU A 307 12.23 11.44 -4.30
N CYS A 308 12.37 12.12 -3.18
CA CYS A 308 13.42 11.81 -2.20
C CYS A 308 13.26 10.42 -1.58
N ARG A 309 12.03 10.00 -1.20
CA ARG A 309 11.77 8.66 -0.64
C ARG A 309 12.14 7.55 -1.62
N GLN A 310 11.60 7.63 -2.83
CA GLN A 310 11.82 6.60 -3.84
C GLN A 310 13.26 6.58 -4.36
N ALA A 311 13.91 7.75 -4.48
CA ALA A 311 15.34 7.82 -4.80
C ALA A 311 16.19 7.14 -3.69
N ALA A 312 15.85 7.34 -2.41
CA ALA A 312 16.55 6.72 -1.29
C ALA A 312 16.49 5.18 -1.32
N GLU A 313 15.34 4.61 -1.73
CA GLU A 313 15.16 3.16 -1.93
C GLU A 313 16.13 2.59 -2.98
N GLN A 314 16.51 3.39 -4.00
CA GLN A 314 17.44 2.99 -5.07
C GLN A 314 18.92 3.12 -4.68
N ARG A 315 19.25 3.41 -3.41
CA ARG A 315 20.60 3.48 -2.85
C ARG A 315 21.53 4.42 -3.65
N PRO A 316 21.20 5.70 -3.79
CA PRO A 316 22.08 6.67 -4.40
C PRO A 316 23.37 6.81 -3.57
N LYS A 317 24.47 7.23 -4.20
CA LYS A 317 25.70 7.58 -3.49
C LYS A 317 25.47 8.73 -2.49
N ARG A 318 24.67 9.71 -2.92
CA ARG A 318 24.26 10.88 -2.13
C ARG A 318 22.91 11.39 -2.59
N LEU A 319 22.05 11.74 -1.66
CA LEU A 319 20.79 12.44 -1.91
C LEU A 319 20.87 13.87 -1.37
N ILE A 320 20.63 14.86 -2.22
CA ILE A 320 20.65 16.28 -1.87
C ILE A 320 19.22 16.83 -1.99
N ILE A 321 18.72 17.36 -0.90
CA ILE A 321 17.45 18.08 -0.84
C ILE A 321 17.76 19.57 -0.86
N PHE A 322 17.19 20.29 -1.84
CA PHE A 322 17.31 21.74 -1.95
C PHE A 322 15.93 22.38 -1.95
N ASP A 323 15.60 23.08 -0.89
CA ASP A 323 14.28 23.69 -0.70
C ASP A 323 14.39 25.08 -0.09
N ILE A 324 13.41 25.94 -0.36
CA ILE A 324 13.31 27.27 0.25
C ILE A 324 12.65 27.20 1.64
N TYR A 325 11.78 26.21 1.87
CA TYR A 325 10.99 26.08 3.09
C TYR A 325 11.61 25.06 4.07
N GLU A 326 12.21 25.57 5.14
CA GLU A 326 12.99 24.78 6.08
C GLU A 326 12.19 23.69 6.80
N ASN A 327 10.93 23.98 7.19
CA ASN A 327 10.16 23.03 7.99
C ASN A 327 9.87 21.74 7.20
N ASN A 328 9.39 21.85 5.96
CA ASN A 328 9.15 20.68 5.13
C ASN A 328 10.45 19.93 4.79
N ALA A 329 11.55 20.67 4.56
CA ALA A 329 12.86 20.05 4.34
C ALA A 329 13.37 19.31 5.57
N TYR A 330 13.08 19.83 6.77
CA TYR A 330 13.41 19.17 8.04
C TYR A 330 12.57 17.89 8.24
N ASP A 331 11.26 17.94 7.95
CA ASP A 331 10.37 16.79 8.11
C ASP A 331 10.86 15.59 7.28
N ILE A 332 11.13 15.81 5.98
CA ILE A 332 11.64 14.75 5.11
C ILE A 332 13.05 14.29 5.52
N GLN A 333 13.89 15.19 6.05
CA GLN A 333 15.20 14.82 6.58
C GLN A 333 15.08 13.85 7.76
N MET A 334 14.20 14.15 8.71
CA MET A 334 13.99 13.31 9.89
C MET A 334 13.42 11.94 9.51
N GLU A 335 12.50 11.91 8.55
CA GLU A 335 11.95 10.67 8.03
C GLU A 335 13.02 9.79 7.38
N LEU A 336 13.81 10.35 6.43
CA LEU A 336 14.83 9.61 5.70
C LEU A 336 15.98 9.15 6.59
N ARG A 337 16.39 9.92 7.58
CA ARG A 337 17.40 9.49 8.56
C ARG A 337 16.94 8.30 9.39
N ARG A 338 15.65 8.20 9.66
CA ARG A 338 15.07 7.08 10.41
C ARG A 338 14.92 5.82 9.54
N THR A 339 14.49 5.98 8.28
CA THR A 339 14.19 4.85 7.39
C THR A 339 15.42 4.36 6.64
N HIS A 340 16.38 5.25 6.35
CA HIS A 340 17.61 4.96 5.60
C HIS A 340 18.81 5.56 6.34
N PRO A 341 19.21 5.02 7.51
CA PRO A 341 20.28 5.58 8.34
C PRO A 341 21.66 5.56 7.67
N GLU A 342 21.88 4.70 6.67
CA GLU A 342 23.10 4.57 5.86
C GLU A 342 23.20 5.58 4.70
N LEU A 343 22.12 6.32 4.40
CA LEU A 343 22.07 7.25 3.28
C LEU A 343 22.93 8.49 3.54
N ASP A 344 23.84 8.83 2.63
CA ASP A 344 24.53 10.14 2.64
C ASP A 344 23.54 11.23 2.22
N LEU A 345 22.80 11.76 3.20
CA LEU A 345 21.74 12.74 3.01
C LEU A 345 22.24 14.15 3.35
N VAL A 346 22.14 15.04 2.36
CA VAL A 346 22.45 16.47 2.49
C VAL A 346 21.18 17.29 2.32
N VAL A 347 20.86 18.16 3.26
CA VAL A 347 19.72 19.07 3.19
C VAL A 347 20.22 20.51 3.15
N LEU A 348 19.82 21.25 2.15
CA LEU A 348 20.26 22.62 1.88
C LEU A 348 19.04 23.52 1.75
N ILE A 349 19.05 24.63 2.51
CA ILE A 349 18.03 25.66 2.38
C ILE A 349 18.54 26.73 1.39
N GLY A 350 17.68 27.07 0.43
CA GLY A 350 17.97 28.08 -0.58
C GLY A 350 16.88 28.15 -1.64
N SER A 351 16.90 29.23 -2.40
CA SER A 351 15.95 29.48 -3.50
C SER A 351 16.58 29.17 -4.86
N VAL A 352 15.82 28.56 -5.76
CA VAL A 352 16.22 28.36 -7.16
C VAL A 352 16.33 29.71 -7.93
N ARG A 353 15.74 30.78 -7.40
CA ARG A 353 15.88 32.14 -7.92
C ARG A 353 17.31 32.70 -7.73
N ASP A 354 18.00 32.25 -6.68
CA ASP A 354 19.36 32.67 -6.35
C ASP A 354 20.36 31.86 -7.20
N ARG A 355 20.78 32.49 -8.31
CA ARG A 355 21.71 31.87 -9.27
C ARG A 355 23.04 31.52 -8.62
N GLU A 356 23.57 32.38 -7.75
CA GLU A 356 24.88 32.17 -7.13
C GLU A 356 24.82 30.96 -6.18
N ARG A 357 23.76 30.90 -5.38
CA ARG A 357 23.53 29.76 -4.46
C ARG A 357 23.38 28.44 -5.23
N VAL A 358 22.62 28.44 -6.34
CA VAL A 358 22.48 27.28 -7.21
C VAL A 358 23.82 26.84 -7.77
N MET A 359 24.62 27.78 -8.33
CA MET A 359 25.95 27.48 -8.88
C MET A 359 26.89 26.92 -7.81
N GLN A 360 26.89 27.45 -6.55
CA GLN A 360 27.67 26.92 -5.44
C GLN A 360 27.29 25.47 -5.09
N VAL A 361 25.99 25.14 -5.11
CA VAL A 361 25.51 23.78 -4.83
C VAL A 361 26.01 22.82 -5.90
N PHE A 362 25.88 23.17 -7.18
CA PHE A 362 26.34 22.32 -8.28
C PHE A 362 27.85 22.19 -8.32
N ASP A 363 28.59 23.25 -8.07
CA ASP A 363 30.07 23.20 -8.02
C ASP A 363 30.57 22.27 -6.91
N ARG A 364 29.96 22.35 -5.73
CA ARG A 364 30.35 21.55 -4.56
C ARG A 364 29.99 20.08 -4.68
N TYR A 365 28.80 19.77 -5.15
CA TYR A 365 28.25 18.42 -5.06
C TYR A 365 28.21 17.66 -6.39
N ARG A 366 28.31 18.35 -7.54
CA ARG A 366 28.33 17.75 -8.89
C ARG A 366 27.24 16.68 -9.07
N PRO A 367 25.94 17.03 -8.99
CA PRO A 367 24.88 16.04 -9.10
C PRO A 367 24.88 15.36 -10.48
N ASP A 368 24.80 14.01 -10.48
CA ASP A 368 24.66 13.23 -11.70
C ASP A 368 23.23 13.28 -12.25
N LEU A 369 22.24 13.35 -11.33
CA LEU A 369 20.81 13.41 -11.62
C LEU A 369 20.17 14.58 -10.90
N VAL A 370 19.37 15.35 -11.63
CA VAL A 370 18.56 16.45 -11.08
C VAL A 370 17.09 16.18 -11.31
N CYS A 371 16.29 16.16 -10.23
CA CYS A 371 14.83 16.18 -10.29
C CYS A 371 14.35 17.58 -9.88
N HIS A 372 13.89 18.37 -10.86
CA HIS A 372 13.51 19.76 -10.64
C HIS A 372 12.00 19.87 -10.38
N ALA A 373 11.62 19.86 -9.08
CA ALA A 373 10.23 19.97 -8.63
C ALA A 373 9.90 21.32 -7.95
N ALA A 374 10.87 22.23 -7.83
CA ALA A 374 10.68 23.56 -7.26
C ALA A 374 9.83 24.43 -8.19
N ALA A 375 8.58 24.70 -7.82
CA ALA A 375 7.68 25.59 -8.58
C ALA A 375 6.56 26.16 -7.70
N HIS A 376 6.06 27.33 -8.06
CA HIS A 376 4.78 27.84 -7.59
C HIS A 376 3.66 27.27 -8.46
N LYS A 377 2.66 26.60 -7.85
CA LYS A 377 1.63 25.83 -8.57
C LYS A 377 0.20 26.34 -8.44
N HIS A 378 -0.06 27.23 -7.46
CA HIS A 378 -1.41 27.72 -7.20
C HIS A 378 -1.84 28.76 -8.21
N VAL A 379 -2.77 28.38 -9.10
CA VAL A 379 -3.25 29.25 -10.20
C VAL A 379 -3.76 30.60 -9.68
N PRO A 380 -4.69 30.69 -8.69
CA PRO A 380 -5.19 31.97 -8.24
C PRO A 380 -4.11 32.89 -7.65
N LEU A 381 -3.13 32.31 -6.93
CA LEU A 381 -2.04 33.11 -6.36
C LEU A 381 -1.08 33.62 -7.44
N MET A 382 -0.85 32.84 -8.50
CA MET A 382 0.02 33.25 -9.61
C MET A 382 -0.68 34.20 -10.55
N GLU A 383 -1.99 34.20 -10.65
CA GLU A 383 -2.75 35.24 -11.32
C GLU A 383 -2.69 36.57 -10.56
N ALA A 384 -2.72 36.55 -9.24
CA ALA A 384 -2.56 37.73 -8.39
C ALA A 384 -1.10 38.21 -8.26
N SER A 385 -0.13 37.36 -8.55
CA SER A 385 1.31 37.64 -8.41
C SER A 385 2.11 37.06 -9.58
N PRO A 386 1.86 37.54 -10.82
CA PRO A 386 2.39 36.94 -12.04
C PRO A 386 3.93 36.99 -12.12
N PHE A 387 4.55 38.06 -11.64
CA PHE A 387 6.01 38.17 -11.60
C PHE A 387 6.67 37.10 -10.72
N GLU A 388 6.00 36.68 -9.63
CA GLU A 388 6.54 35.63 -8.79
C GLU A 388 6.55 34.26 -9.49
N ALA A 389 5.53 34.00 -10.34
CA ALA A 389 5.55 32.81 -11.19
C ALA A 389 6.75 32.84 -12.16
N ILE A 390 7.02 33.97 -12.78
CA ILE A 390 8.12 34.11 -13.75
C ILE A 390 9.48 34.00 -13.04
N LYS A 391 9.69 34.72 -11.94
CA LYS A 391 10.95 34.65 -11.19
C LYS A 391 11.25 33.24 -10.72
N ASN A 392 10.26 32.55 -10.12
CA ASN A 392 10.45 31.27 -9.51
C ASN A 392 10.43 30.10 -10.52
N ASN A 393 9.39 30.05 -11.36
CA ASN A 393 9.24 28.93 -12.26
C ASN A 393 10.18 29.08 -13.47
N VAL A 394 10.13 30.19 -14.18
CA VAL A 394 10.88 30.38 -15.42
C VAL A 394 12.37 30.54 -15.11
N PHE A 395 12.74 31.59 -14.36
CA PHE A 395 14.15 31.89 -14.11
C PHE A 395 14.77 30.97 -13.07
N GLY A 396 13.97 30.42 -12.15
CA GLY A 396 14.43 29.32 -11.29
C GLY A 396 14.84 28.08 -12.08
N THR A 397 13.98 27.65 -13.04
CA THR A 397 14.32 26.54 -13.95
C THR A 397 15.54 26.85 -14.80
N TYR A 398 15.62 28.06 -15.36
CA TYR A 398 16.76 28.51 -16.18
C TYR A 398 18.09 28.44 -15.39
N ASN A 399 18.10 28.93 -14.13
CA ASN A 399 19.28 28.88 -13.28
C ASN A 399 19.74 27.45 -13.00
N VAL A 400 18.78 26.56 -12.63
CA VAL A 400 19.11 25.17 -12.30
C VAL A 400 19.53 24.39 -13.53
N ALA A 401 18.89 24.60 -14.68
CA ALA A 401 19.25 23.95 -15.94
C ALA A 401 20.62 24.41 -16.45
N GLN A 402 20.91 25.72 -16.40
CA GLN A 402 22.27 26.24 -16.74
C GLN A 402 23.36 25.68 -15.81
N ALA A 403 23.05 25.51 -14.52
CA ALA A 403 24.02 24.91 -13.62
C ALA A 403 24.23 23.42 -13.94
N ALA A 404 23.19 22.68 -14.29
CA ALA A 404 23.27 21.28 -14.69
C ALA A 404 24.16 21.11 -15.93
N ASP A 405 23.97 21.93 -16.96
CA ASP A 405 24.82 21.97 -18.16
C ASP A 405 26.28 22.27 -17.81
N ARG A 406 26.51 23.38 -17.11
CA ARG A 406 27.85 23.85 -16.77
C ARG A 406 28.68 22.85 -15.97
N PHE A 407 28.04 22.09 -15.08
CA PHE A 407 28.70 21.18 -14.16
C PHE A 407 28.61 19.70 -14.56
N GLY A 408 28.08 19.41 -15.77
CA GLY A 408 28.13 18.10 -16.38
C GLY A 408 27.18 17.10 -15.74
N THR A 409 26.00 17.52 -15.35
CA THR A 409 24.91 16.63 -14.91
C THR A 409 24.58 15.65 -16.05
N GLN A 410 24.36 14.38 -15.75
CA GLN A 410 24.04 13.39 -16.77
C GLN A 410 22.60 13.52 -17.23
N ARG A 411 21.66 13.70 -16.30
CA ARG A 411 20.22 13.76 -16.59
C ARG A 411 19.51 14.80 -15.76
N PHE A 412 18.60 15.55 -16.39
CA PHE A 412 17.77 16.58 -15.78
C PHE A 412 16.29 16.27 -16.05
N ILE A 413 15.50 16.06 -15.01
CA ILE A 413 14.08 15.76 -15.11
C ILE A 413 13.28 16.96 -14.57
N LEU A 414 12.58 17.65 -15.47
CA LEU A 414 11.66 18.74 -15.12
C LEU A 414 10.28 18.17 -14.77
N ILE A 415 9.79 18.46 -13.58
CA ILE A 415 8.41 18.19 -13.22
C ILE A 415 7.50 19.24 -13.85
N SER A 416 6.65 18.83 -14.81
CA SER A 416 5.70 19.69 -15.51
C SER A 416 4.25 19.33 -15.17
N THR A 417 3.29 19.88 -15.90
CA THR A 417 1.85 19.78 -15.62
C THR A 417 1.03 19.79 -16.90
N ASP A 418 -0.18 19.20 -16.86
CA ASP A 418 -1.24 19.34 -17.86
C ASP A 418 -1.59 20.80 -18.17
N LYS A 419 -1.43 21.72 -17.22
CA LYS A 419 -1.72 23.15 -17.36
C LYS A 419 -0.73 23.92 -18.26
N ALA A 420 0.40 23.29 -18.62
CA ALA A 420 1.33 23.81 -19.63
C ALA A 420 0.79 23.63 -21.07
N VAL A 421 -0.25 22.79 -21.24
CA VAL A 421 -0.93 22.57 -22.52
C VAL A 421 -2.04 23.60 -22.70
N ASN A 422 -2.01 24.40 -23.79
CA ASN A 422 -2.97 25.50 -24.03
C ASN A 422 -3.25 26.29 -22.75
N PRO A 423 -2.24 26.96 -22.16
CA PRO A 423 -2.39 27.58 -20.86
C PRO A 423 -3.43 28.70 -20.88
N THR A 424 -4.30 28.73 -19.88
CA THR A 424 -5.30 29.80 -19.67
C THR A 424 -4.93 30.70 -18.49
N ASN A 425 -3.76 30.47 -17.91
CA ASN A 425 -3.29 31.18 -16.72
C ASN A 425 -1.77 31.33 -16.74
N VAL A 426 -1.26 32.28 -15.95
CA VAL A 426 0.18 32.60 -15.86
C VAL A 426 1.00 31.43 -15.34
N MET A 427 0.47 30.67 -14.39
CA MET A 427 1.17 29.47 -13.86
C MET A 427 1.42 28.46 -14.98
N GLY A 428 0.40 28.12 -15.76
CA GLY A 428 0.51 27.22 -16.92
C GLY A 428 1.48 27.77 -17.98
N ALA A 429 1.37 29.05 -18.33
CA ALA A 429 2.30 29.72 -19.27
C ALA A 429 3.75 29.67 -18.74
N SER A 430 3.98 29.89 -17.44
CA SER A 430 5.31 29.79 -16.84
C SER A 430 5.88 28.38 -16.94
N LYS A 431 5.04 27.33 -16.78
CA LYS A 431 5.48 25.93 -16.91
C LYS A 431 5.77 25.56 -18.37
N ARG A 432 5.00 26.11 -19.33
CA ARG A 432 5.32 25.94 -20.75
C ARG A 432 6.68 26.54 -21.09
N LEU A 433 6.99 27.73 -20.59
CA LEU A 433 8.32 28.35 -20.74
C LEU A 433 9.43 27.48 -20.09
N CYS A 434 9.16 26.81 -18.95
CA CYS A 434 10.13 25.89 -18.37
C CYS A 434 10.42 24.69 -19.30
N GLU A 435 9.41 24.15 -19.98
CA GLU A 435 9.59 23.07 -20.97
C GLU A 435 10.43 23.56 -22.16
N MET A 436 10.16 24.76 -22.68
CA MET A 436 10.96 25.37 -23.77
C MET A 436 12.41 25.63 -23.33
N ILE A 437 12.64 26.06 -22.08
CA ILE A 437 14.00 26.28 -21.54
C ILE A 437 14.79 24.98 -21.53
N VAL A 438 14.22 23.88 -21.03
CA VAL A 438 14.96 22.61 -20.96
C VAL A 438 15.22 22.04 -22.35
N GLN A 439 14.30 22.18 -23.31
CA GLN A 439 14.53 21.80 -24.70
C GLN A 439 15.63 22.65 -25.34
N MET A 440 15.59 23.98 -25.21
CA MET A 440 16.61 24.90 -25.74
C MET A 440 18.02 24.56 -25.21
N ILE A 441 18.14 24.22 -23.93
CA ILE A 441 19.45 23.88 -23.35
C ILE A 441 19.88 22.47 -23.78
N ASN A 442 18.95 21.54 -23.92
CA ASN A 442 19.22 20.17 -24.40
C ASN A 442 19.95 20.16 -25.75
N ASP A 443 19.52 21.01 -26.69
CA ASP A 443 20.08 21.06 -28.06
C ASP A 443 21.57 21.38 -28.11
N ARG A 444 22.12 21.99 -27.07
CA ARG A 444 23.54 22.42 -26.99
C ARG A 444 24.33 21.77 -25.84
N SER A 445 23.70 20.89 -25.07
CA SER A 445 24.25 20.31 -23.86
C SER A 445 24.53 18.80 -24.01
N ALA A 446 25.49 18.30 -23.26
CA ALA A 446 25.69 16.86 -23.09
C ALA A 446 24.76 16.24 -22.01
N THR A 447 24.05 17.08 -21.27
CA THR A 447 23.05 16.66 -20.27
C THR A 447 21.76 16.28 -20.99
N GLU A 448 21.17 15.15 -20.65
CA GLU A 448 19.84 14.76 -21.16
C GLU A 448 18.75 15.47 -20.39
N TYR A 449 18.10 16.45 -21.01
CA TYR A 449 16.99 17.19 -20.42
C TYR A 449 15.66 16.62 -20.86
N VAL A 450 14.77 16.34 -19.91
CA VAL A 450 13.41 15.88 -20.18
C VAL A 450 12.41 16.58 -19.29
N ALA A 451 11.17 16.69 -19.77
CA ALA A 451 10.03 17.16 -18.99
C ALA A 451 9.01 16.02 -18.83
N VAL A 452 8.33 15.99 -17.68
CA VAL A 452 7.27 15.00 -17.41
C VAL A 452 6.00 15.74 -17.04
N ARG A 453 4.97 15.63 -17.89
CA ARG A 453 3.63 16.21 -17.68
C ARG A 453 2.71 15.20 -17.04
N PHE A 454 1.97 15.64 -16.04
CA PHE A 454 0.86 14.90 -15.45
C PHE A 454 -0.19 15.85 -14.88
N GLY A 455 -1.39 15.34 -14.62
CA GLY A 455 -2.51 16.10 -14.08
C GLY A 455 -2.43 16.29 -12.57
N ASN A 456 -3.60 16.28 -11.89
CA ASN A 456 -3.62 16.49 -10.45
C ASN A 456 -3.15 15.25 -9.69
N VAL A 457 -2.49 15.49 -8.55
CA VAL A 457 -2.12 14.41 -7.62
C VAL A 457 -2.94 14.52 -6.34
N LEU A 458 -3.36 13.35 -5.84
CA LEU A 458 -4.17 13.22 -4.64
C LEU A 458 -3.42 13.66 -3.39
N GLY A 459 -4.12 14.32 -2.49
CA GLY A 459 -3.57 14.66 -1.18
C GLY A 459 -2.45 15.69 -1.17
N SER A 460 -2.09 16.30 -2.33
CA SER A 460 -1.06 17.34 -2.37
C SER A 460 -1.48 18.58 -1.58
N ALA A 461 -0.51 19.26 -0.94
CA ALA A 461 -0.75 20.46 -0.14
C ALA A 461 -1.51 21.51 -0.93
N GLY A 462 -2.58 22.06 -0.36
CA GLY A 462 -3.46 23.07 -0.98
C GLY A 462 -4.32 22.57 -2.13
N SER A 463 -4.45 21.25 -2.34
CA SER A 463 -5.36 20.67 -3.34
C SER A 463 -6.79 20.55 -2.81
N VAL A 464 -7.71 20.16 -3.71
CA VAL A 464 -9.16 20.07 -3.44
C VAL A 464 -9.51 19.10 -2.31
N ILE A 465 -8.84 17.96 -2.20
CA ILE A 465 -9.12 16.93 -1.18
C ILE A 465 -8.84 17.42 0.24
N PRO A 466 -7.66 17.95 0.58
CA PRO A 466 -7.42 18.57 1.89
C PRO A 466 -8.39 19.72 2.19
N LEU A 467 -8.77 20.51 1.19
CA LEU A 467 -9.74 21.58 1.37
C LEU A 467 -11.12 21.03 1.76
N PHE A 468 -11.66 20.07 1.00
CA PHE A 468 -12.95 19.44 1.29
C PHE A 468 -12.94 18.76 2.66
N ARG A 469 -11.87 18.03 3.00
CA ARG A 469 -11.72 17.40 4.32
C ARG A 469 -11.77 18.43 5.46
N LYS A 470 -11.13 19.60 5.29
CA LYS A 470 -11.19 20.71 6.26
C LYS A 470 -12.59 21.28 6.37
N GLN A 471 -13.26 21.55 5.25
CA GLN A 471 -14.62 22.10 5.20
C GLN A 471 -15.63 21.13 5.85
N ILE A 472 -15.58 19.84 5.53
CA ILE A 472 -16.44 18.82 6.14
C ILE A 472 -16.25 18.77 7.66
N ARG A 473 -14.99 18.76 8.13
CA ARG A 473 -14.67 18.77 9.58
C ARG A 473 -15.19 20.02 10.29
N SER A 474 -15.33 21.14 9.58
CA SER A 474 -15.87 22.40 10.11
C SER A 474 -17.39 22.50 10.01
N GLY A 475 -18.09 21.45 9.52
CA GLY A 475 -19.57 21.46 9.34
C GLY A 475 -20.03 22.06 8.01
N GLY A 476 -19.15 22.26 7.05
CA GLY A 476 -19.46 22.84 5.73
C GLY A 476 -19.42 24.38 5.67
N PRO A 477 -19.88 24.98 4.56
CA PRO A 477 -20.21 24.30 3.31
C PRO A 477 -18.98 23.76 2.59
N VAL A 478 -19.16 22.72 1.74
CA VAL A 478 -18.14 22.29 0.79
C VAL A 478 -18.26 23.14 -0.48
N THR A 479 -17.18 23.80 -0.87
CA THR A 479 -17.18 24.73 -2.01
C THR A 479 -16.67 24.06 -3.29
N VAL A 480 -17.51 24.00 -4.32
CA VAL A 480 -17.19 23.50 -5.66
C VAL A 480 -17.28 24.63 -6.66
N THR A 481 -16.33 24.76 -7.58
CA THR A 481 -16.33 25.89 -8.52
C THR A 481 -17.43 25.78 -9.58
N ASP A 482 -17.67 24.60 -10.16
CA ASP A 482 -18.78 24.33 -11.06
C ASP A 482 -19.10 22.82 -11.06
N LYS A 483 -20.37 22.43 -11.21
CA LYS A 483 -20.81 21.02 -11.25
C LYS A 483 -20.16 20.21 -12.37
N ARG A 484 -19.75 20.85 -13.44
CA ARG A 484 -19.21 20.22 -14.65
C ARG A 484 -17.70 20.04 -14.61
N VAL A 485 -17.02 20.57 -13.58
CA VAL A 485 -15.55 20.51 -13.50
C VAL A 485 -15.10 19.07 -13.38
N ILE A 486 -14.23 18.66 -14.30
CA ILE A 486 -13.61 17.35 -14.34
C ILE A 486 -12.10 17.51 -14.21
N ARG A 487 -11.49 16.63 -13.43
CA ARG A 487 -10.03 16.55 -13.26
C ARG A 487 -9.56 15.10 -13.34
N TYR A 488 -8.33 14.94 -13.80
CA TYR A 488 -7.64 13.65 -13.71
C TYR A 488 -6.85 13.60 -12.41
N PHE A 489 -6.83 12.42 -11.78
CA PHE A 489 -6.11 12.22 -10.53
C PHE A 489 -5.22 11.00 -10.57
N MET A 490 -4.06 11.14 -9.94
CA MET A 490 -3.08 10.09 -9.72
C MET A 490 -2.59 10.15 -8.27
N THR A 491 -2.14 9.05 -7.67
CA THR A 491 -1.50 9.13 -6.37
C THR A 491 -0.08 9.70 -6.49
N ILE A 492 0.43 10.33 -5.43
CA ILE A 492 1.78 10.92 -5.46
C ILE A 492 2.84 9.81 -5.67
N PRO A 493 2.80 8.65 -4.96
CA PRO A 493 3.75 7.57 -5.20
C PRO A 493 3.73 7.05 -6.65
N GLU A 494 2.54 6.88 -7.24
CA GLU A 494 2.37 6.45 -8.62
C GLU A 494 2.98 7.45 -9.61
N ALA A 495 2.69 8.75 -9.43
CA ALA A 495 3.27 9.80 -10.27
C ALA A 495 4.80 9.76 -10.25
N VAL A 496 5.41 9.61 -9.06
CA VAL A 496 6.86 9.58 -8.90
C VAL A 496 7.48 8.30 -9.50
N GLN A 497 6.82 7.15 -9.35
CA GLN A 497 7.25 5.92 -10.01
C GLN A 497 7.32 6.10 -11.54
N LEU A 498 6.26 6.68 -12.14
CA LEU A 498 6.23 6.93 -13.57
C LEU A 498 7.22 8.02 -14.00
N ILE A 499 7.49 9.04 -13.16
CA ILE A 499 8.52 10.04 -13.42
C ILE A 499 9.90 9.38 -13.50
N PHE A 500 10.24 8.50 -12.57
CA PHE A 500 11.50 7.77 -12.63
C PHE A 500 11.55 6.82 -13.82
N GLN A 501 10.46 6.14 -14.16
CA GLN A 501 10.42 5.29 -15.34
C GLN A 501 10.56 6.10 -16.64
N ALA A 502 9.91 7.27 -16.75
CA ALA A 502 10.10 8.19 -17.86
C ALA A 502 11.57 8.68 -17.93
N GLY A 503 12.15 8.97 -16.77
CA GLY A 503 13.59 9.26 -16.66
C GLY A 503 14.47 8.14 -17.20
N ALA A 504 14.13 6.87 -16.99
CA ALA A 504 14.89 5.75 -17.55
C ALA A 504 14.82 5.69 -19.09
N TYR A 505 13.72 6.17 -19.68
CA TYR A 505 13.52 6.21 -21.14
C TYR A 505 14.14 7.46 -21.81
N ALA A 506 14.59 8.43 -21.02
CA ALA A 506 15.12 9.69 -21.51
C ALA A 506 16.32 9.51 -22.46
N ARG A 507 16.32 10.27 -23.57
CA ARG A 507 17.40 10.40 -24.54
C ARG A 507 17.81 11.85 -24.75
N GLY A 508 17.03 12.79 -24.21
CA GLY A 508 17.20 14.24 -24.29
C GLY A 508 16.22 14.91 -25.25
N GLY A 509 15.54 15.94 -24.75
CA GLY A 509 14.53 16.74 -25.48
C GLY A 509 13.09 16.29 -25.32
N GLU A 510 12.83 15.08 -24.82
CA GLU A 510 11.48 14.54 -24.75
C GLU A 510 10.61 15.25 -23.71
N ILE A 511 9.33 15.38 -24.07
CA ILE A 511 8.25 15.72 -23.15
C ILE A 511 7.43 14.45 -22.93
N PHE A 512 7.62 13.80 -21.79
CA PHE A 512 6.80 12.66 -21.41
C PHE A 512 5.45 13.10 -20.86
N VAL A 513 4.40 12.35 -21.20
CA VAL A 513 3.03 12.57 -20.73
C VAL A 513 2.55 11.29 -20.05
N LEU A 514 2.15 11.42 -18.78
CA LEU A 514 1.66 10.29 -18.01
C LEU A 514 0.16 10.06 -18.27
N ASP A 515 -0.23 8.80 -18.42
CA ASP A 515 -1.64 8.43 -18.49
C ASP A 515 -2.32 8.67 -17.14
N MET A 516 -3.28 9.56 -17.16
CA MET A 516 -4.02 9.95 -15.96
C MET A 516 -5.24 9.05 -15.68
N GLY A 517 -5.54 8.07 -16.55
CA GLY A 517 -6.69 7.19 -16.44
C GLY A 517 -8.03 7.93 -16.59
N GLU A 518 -9.06 7.44 -15.88
CA GLU A 518 -10.42 7.96 -15.99
C GLU A 518 -10.59 9.35 -15.33
N PRO A 519 -11.33 10.25 -15.99
CA PRO A 519 -11.64 11.57 -15.44
C PRO A 519 -12.59 11.46 -14.22
N VAL A 520 -12.44 12.40 -13.29
CA VAL A 520 -13.23 12.47 -12.05
C VAL A 520 -13.98 13.81 -11.99
N CYS A 521 -15.31 13.74 -11.86
CA CYS A 521 -16.14 14.89 -11.59
C CYS A 521 -15.89 15.41 -10.15
N ILE A 522 -15.63 16.71 -9.99
CA ILE A 522 -15.30 17.28 -8.67
C ILE A 522 -16.53 17.34 -7.76
N ASP A 523 -17.72 17.52 -8.31
CA ASP A 523 -18.98 17.44 -7.54
C ASP A 523 -19.20 16.04 -6.97
N ASP A 524 -19.01 14.99 -7.77
CA ASP A 524 -19.11 13.60 -7.30
C ASP A 524 -18.05 13.29 -6.23
N LEU A 525 -16.85 13.84 -6.39
CA LEU A 525 -15.77 13.72 -5.41
C LEU A 525 -16.20 14.34 -4.07
N ALA A 526 -16.76 15.55 -4.09
CA ALA A 526 -17.25 16.26 -2.91
C ALA A 526 -18.33 15.44 -2.20
N ARG A 527 -19.35 14.98 -2.93
CA ARG A 527 -20.44 14.15 -2.42
C ARG A 527 -19.93 12.86 -1.78
N ASN A 528 -19.02 12.17 -2.45
CA ASN A 528 -18.42 10.94 -1.92
C ASN A 528 -17.60 11.20 -0.64
N MET A 529 -16.86 12.31 -0.56
CA MET A 529 -16.11 12.67 0.64
C MET A 529 -17.02 13.00 1.83
N ILE A 530 -18.15 13.69 1.59
CA ILE A 530 -19.15 13.96 2.62
C ILE A 530 -19.72 12.64 3.16
N ARG A 531 -20.12 11.72 2.25
CA ARG A 531 -20.64 10.40 2.63
C ARG A 531 -19.64 9.55 3.39
N LEU A 532 -18.36 9.52 2.94
CA LEU A 532 -17.30 8.81 3.67
C LEU A 532 -17.05 9.37 5.08
N SER A 533 -17.40 10.64 5.30
CA SER A 533 -17.32 11.27 6.61
C SER A 533 -18.54 11.03 7.49
N GLY A 534 -19.52 10.24 7.01
CA GLY A 534 -20.75 9.89 7.74
C GLY A 534 -21.86 10.93 7.66
N PHE A 535 -21.81 11.85 6.69
CA PHE A 535 -22.79 12.90 6.49
C PHE A 535 -23.53 12.76 5.16
N GLU A 536 -24.76 13.27 5.09
CA GLU A 536 -25.53 13.31 3.84
C GLU A 536 -25.28 14.64 3.09
N PRO A 537 -24.85 14.60 1.79
CA PRO A 537 -24.69 15.80 0.98
C PRO A 537 -26.00 16.57 0.84
N ASP A 538 -25.92 17.90 0.90
CA ASP A 538 -27.04 18.86 0.82
C ASP A 538 -28.07 18.76 1.96
N VAL A 539 -27.91 17.83 2.90
CA VAL A 539 -28.75 17.70 4.11
C VAL A 539 -27.94 18.11 5.34
N ASP A 540 -26.87 17.37 5.66
CA ASP A 540 -25.99 17.67 6.79
C ASP A 540 -24.89 18.66 6.42
N ILE A 541 -24.30 18.47 5.23
CA ILE A 541 -23.24 19.33 4.69
C ILE A 541 -23.67 19.88 3.32
N PRO A 542 -23.95 21.18 3.22
CA PRO A 542 -24.31 21.81 1.95
C PRO A 542 -23.11 21.90 1.01
N ILE A 543 -23.40 21.83 -0.31
CA ILE A 543 -22.42 22.06 -1.37
C ILE A 543 -22.73 23.42 -2.02
N GLU A 544 -21.78 24.34 -1.97
CA GLU A 544 -21.92 25.67 -2.58
C GLU A 544 -21.10 25.76 -3.88
N TYR A 545 -21.72 26.36 -4.92
CA TYR A 545 -21.08 26.56 -6.20
C TYR A 545 -20.59 28.00 -6.32
N THR A 546 -19.26 28.19 -6.31
CA THR A 546 -18.63 29.52 -6.23
C THR A 546 -18.37 30.19 -7.56
N GLY A 547 -18.59 29.51 -8.68
CA GLY A 547 -18.15 29.93 -10.01
C GLY A 547 -16.68 29.58 -10.30
N LEU A 548 -16.32 29.49 -11.58
CA LEU A 548 -14.93 29.24 -12.01
C LEU A 548 -14.03 30.40 -11.58
N ARG A 549 -12.84 30.06 -11.09
CA ARG A 549 -11.80 31.03 -10.73
C ARG A 549 -11.12 31.58 -12.00
N PRO A 550 -10.51 32.77 -11.95
CA PRO A 550 -9.73 33.27 -13.06
C PRO A 550 -8.65 32.27 -13.51
N GLY A 551 -8.62 31.95 -14.80
CA GLY A 551 -7.70 30.97 -15.39
C GLY A 551 -8.04 29.51 -15.16
N GLU A 552 -9.14 29.17 -14.49
CA GLU A 552 -9.58 27.81 -14.29
C GLU A 552 -10.37 27.28 -15.51
N LYS A 553 -10.02 26.08 -15.98
CA LYS A 553 -10.72 25.35 -17.06
C LYS A 553 -11.80 24.45 -16.50
N LEU A 554 -12.89 24.22 -17.27
CA LEU A 554 -13.85 23.14 -16.95
C LEU A 554 -13.21 21.76 -17.12
N TYR A 555 -12.40 21.60 -18.18
CA TYR A 555 -11.70 20.36 -18.53
C TYR A 555 -10.23 20.67 -18.73
N GLU A 556 -9.34 19.86 -18.16
CA GLU A 556 -7.89 19.95 -18.40
C GLU A 556 -7.48 19.05 -19.56
N GLU A 557 -6.55 19.53 -20.38
CA GLU A 557 -6.04 18.83 -21.55
C GLU A 557 -4.65 18.26 -21.23
N LEU A 558 -4.43 16.99 -21.52
CA LEU A 558 -3.11 16.37 -21.35
C LEU A 558 -2.19 16.61 -22.55
N LEU A 559 -2.77 16.94 -23.73
CA LEU A 559 -2.10 17.11 -25.02
C LEU A 559 -2.67 18.28 -25.81
N LEU A 560 -1.86 18.85 -26.68
CA LEU A 560 -2.34 19.75 -27.73
C LEU A 560 -3.11 18.96 -28.80
N SER A 561 -4.19 19.54 -29.32
CA SER A 561 -4.87 19.02 -30.51
C SER A 561 -3.89 18.98 -31.69
N GLY A 562 -3.49 17.79 -32.14
CA GLY A 562 -2.48 17.58 -33.18
C GLY A 562 -1.12 17.10 -32.70
N GLU A 563 -0.80 17.09 -31.41
CA GLU A 563 0.34 16.35 -30.87
C GLU A 563 0.07 14.83 -31.00
N GLY A 564 0.73 14.17 -31.97
CA GLY A 564 0.75 12.71 -32.05
C GLY A 564 1.50 12.16 -30.83
N MET A 565 0.94 11.15 -30.18
CA MET A 565 1.62 10.44 -29.09
C MET A 565 2.41 9.25 -29.63
N GLN A 566 3.67 9.15 -29.24
CA GLN A 566 4.45 7.91 -29.39
C GLN A 566 4.33 7.10 -28.10
N LYS A 567 3.99 5.83 -28.24
CA LYS A 567 3.98 4.89 -27.12
C LYS A 567 5.41 4.56 -26.69
N THR A 568 5.63 4.45 -25.40
CA THR A 568 6.85 3.87 -24.85
C THR A 568 6.67 2.36 -24.60
N LYS A 569 7.64 1.71 -23.97
CA LYS A 569 7.51 0.32 -23.48
C LYS A 569 6.47 0.19 -22.35
N ASN A 570 6.17 1.28 -21.67
CA ASN A 570 5.19 1.33 -20.60
C ASN A 570 3.92 2.00 -21.12
N ASP A 571 2.78 1.28 -21.07
CA ASP A 571 1.49 1.78 -21.59
C ASP A 571 0.96 3.03 -20.87
N LEU A 572 1.53 3.39 -19.72
CA LEU A 572 1.16 4.57 -18.93
C LEU A 572 2.07 5.78 -19.22
N ILE A 573 3.06 5.68 -20.12
CA ILE A 573 3.99 6.75 -20.45
C ILE A 573 4.02 6.96 -21.96
N TYR A 574 3.68 8.16 -22.38
CA TYR A 574 3.72 8.58 -23.78
C TYR A 574 4.80 9.65 -23.99
N ILE A 575 5.29 9.79 -25.21
CA ILE A 575 6.18 10.87 -25.63
C ILE A 575 5.35 11.85 -26.47
N GLY A 576 5.25 13.09 -26.03
CA GLY A 576 4.69 14.20 -26.81
C GLY A 576 5.72 14.75 -27.81
N HIS A 577 5.24 15.46 -28.82
CA HIS A 577 6.13 16.12 -29.76
C HIS A 577 6.87 17.29 -29.11
N GLU A 578 8.09 17.51 -29.60
CA GLU A 578 8.89 18.69 -29.27
C GLU A 578 8.16 19.97 -29.64
N ILE A 579 8.39 21.03 -28.86
CA ILE A 579 7.87 22.34 -29.12
C ILE A 579 8.70 22.99 -30.23
N ALA A 580 8.10 23.32 -31.35
CA ALA A 580 8.79 23.99 -32.44
C ALA A 580 8.97 25.49 -32.12
N PHE A 581 10.21 25.93 -31.92
CA PHE A 581 10.60 27.35 -31.76
C PHE A 581 12.06 27.55 -32.15
N ASP A 582 12.46 28.81 -32.40
CA ASP A 582 13.86 29.16 -32.62
C ASP A 582 14.57 29.33 -31.24
N PRO A 583 15.54 28.48 -30.87
CA PRO A 583 16.22 28.57 -29.59
C PRO A 583 16.95 29.90 -29.35
N ALA A 584 17.55 30.48 -30.38
CA ALA A 584 18.31 31.73 -30.25
C ALA A 584 17.36 32.93 -30.00
N ALA A 585 16.31 33.06 -30.82
CA ALA A 585 15.29 34.08 -30.62
C ALA A 585 14.60 33.93 -29.25
N PHE A 586 14.32 32.70 -28.83
CA PHE A 586 13.70 32.42 -27.51
C PHE A 586 14.60 32.83 -26.34
N GLU A 587 15.92 32.64 -26.42
CA GLU A 587 16.85 33.07 -25.37
C GLU A 587 16.90 34.60 -25.25
N GLU A 588 16.90 35.35 -26.38
CA GLU A 588 16.78 36.80 -26.38
C GLU A 588 15.47 37.26 -25.75
N ASP A 589 14.36 36.65 -26.13
CA ASP A 589 13.04 36.92 -25.61
C ASP A 589 12.90 36.66 -24.11
N LEU A 590 13.56 35.60 -23.60
CA LEU A 590 13.64 35.36 -22.16
C LEU A 590 14.37 36.48 -21.42
N MET A 591 15.41 37.06 -22.01
CA MET A 591 16.12 38.19 -21.40
C MET A 591 15.27 39.47 -21.43
N LEU A 592 14.49 39.69 -22.49
CA LEU A 592 13.51 40.77 -22.53
C LEU A 592 12.42 40.59 -21.48
N LEU A 593 11.89 39.37 -21.34
CA LEU A 593 10.92 39.04 -20.27
C LEU A 593 11.47 39.34 -18.87
N ARG A 594 12.75 39.06 -18.64
CA ARG A 594 13.43 39.35 -17.36
C ARG A 594 13.58 40.84 -17.09
N ALA A 595 13.70 41.67 -18.14
CA ALA A 595 13.90 43.10 -18.03
C ALA A 595 12.61 43.88 -17.76
N ILE A 596 11.43 43.25 -17.90
CA ILE A 596 10.14 43.91 -17.64
C ILE A 596 10.04 44.31 -16.17
N PRO A 597 9.75 45.61 -15.87
CA PRO A 597 9.58 46.06 -14.49
C PRO A 597 8.42 45.35 -13.78
N GLU A 598 8.57 45.05 -12.50
CA GLU A 598 7.53 44.37 -11.71
C GLU A 598 6.24 45.20 -11.53
N THR A 599 6.27 46.46 -11.92
CA THR A 599 5.12 47.39 -11.94
C THR A 599 4.32 47.32 -13.22
N ASP A 600 4.82 46.65 -14.28
CA ASP A 600 4.20 46.62 -15.61
C ASP A 600 3.64 45.21 -15.92
N GLU A 601 2.56 44.82 -15.23
CA GLU A 601 1.87 43.56 -15.47
C GLU A 601 1.29 43.45 -16.89
N PRO A 602 0.72 44.51 -17.51
CA PRO A 602 0.26 44.44 -18.89
C PRO A 602 1.36 44.02 -19.88
N ALA A 603 2.56 44.62 -19.77
CA ALA A 603 3.71 44.25 -20.59
C ALA A 603 4.14 42.81 -20.36
N LEU A 604 4.13 42.34 -19.11
CA LEU A 604 4.41 40.95 -18.78
C LEU A 604 3.43 39.99 -19.48
N ARG A 605 2.13 40.24 -19.37
CA ARG A 605 1.10 39.41 -20.00
C ARG A 605 1.17 39.44 -21.53
N ALA A 606 1.49 40.60 -22.11
CA ALA A 606 1.71 40.72 -23.55
C ALA A 606 2.91 39.87 -24.00
N LYS A 607 4.04 39.94 -23.31
CA LYS A 607 5.23 39.16 -23.63
C LYS A 607 5.00 37.65 -23.43
N LEU A 608 4.22 37.25 -22.43
CA LEU A 608 3.82 35.84 -22.26
C LEU A 608 2.99 35.30 -23.43
N ARG A 609 2.07 36.12 -24.00
CA ARG A 609 1.29 35.72 -25.19
C ARG A 609 2.17 35.61 -26.44
N GLU A 610 3.19 36.44 -26.56
CA GLU A 610 4.16 36.35 -27.65
C GLU A 610 5.01 35.09 -27.56
N LEU A 611 5.57 34.80 -26.38
CA LEU A 611 6.44 33.63 -26.12
C LEU A 611 5.66 32.32 -26.12
N VAL A 612 4.41 32.32 -25.72
CA VAL A 612 3.53 31.16 -25.65
C VAL A 612 2.25 31.44 -26.46
N PRO A 613 2.27 31.24 -27.78
CA PRO A 613 1.13 31.59 -28.65
C PRO A 613 -0.19 30.87 -28.26
N THR A 614 -0.09 29.75 -27.59
CA THR A 614 -1.24 28.99 -27.06
C THR A 614 -1.78 29.53 -25.73
N PHE A 615 -1.17 30.59 -25.18
CA PHE A 615 -1.63 31.23 -23.96
C PHE A 615 -2.81 32.15 -24.22
N HIS A 616 -3.99 31.75 -23.80
CA HIS A 616 -5.22 32.51 -23.86
C HIS A 616 -5.64 32.94 -22.46
N ALA A 617 -5.21 34.13 -22.01
CA ALA A 617 -5.71 34.66 -20.74
C ALA A 617 -7.23 34.90 -20.86
N PRO A 618 -8.03 34.61 -19.82
CA PRO A 618 -9.45 34.90 -19.85
C PRO A 618 -9.66 36.39 -20.04
N ASP A 619 -10.28 36.78 -21.16
CA ASP A 619 -10.62 38.16 -21.41
C ASP A 619 -11.67 38.63 -20.40
N GLY A 620 -11.32 39.63 -19.59
CA GLY A 620 -12.29 40.50 -18.93
C GLY A 620 -12.90 40.03 -17.60
N GLN A 621 -12.35 39.06 -16.88
CA GLN A 621 -12.72 38.86 -15.48
C GLN A 621 -11.84 39.73 -14.56
N THR A 622 -12.32 40.96 -14.29
CA THR A 622 -11.83 41.74 -13.16
C THR A 622 -11.99 40.97 -11.87
N LEU A 623 -10.92 40.88 -11.10
CA LEU A 623 -10.95 40.32 -9.73
C LEU A 623 -12.11 40.97 -8.96
N PRO A 624 -12.95 40.24 -8.26
CA PRO A 624 -13.86 40.81 -7.29
C PRO A 624 -13.02 41.61 -6.28
N GLN A 625 -13.30 42.94 -6.17
CA GLN A 625 -12.72 43.74 -5.11
C GLN A 625 -12.91 43.05 -3.76
N GLU A 626 -11.85 43.03 -2.99
CA GLU A 626 -11.77 42.44 -1.65
C GLU A 626 -13.03 42.71 -0.86
N ALA A 627 -13.73 41.67 -0.46
CA ALA A 627 -14.63 41.72 0.67
C ALA A 627 -13.75 42.02 1.90
N THR A 628 -13.72 43.24 2.31
CA THR A 628 -13.19 43.66 3.61
C THR A 628 -13.81 42.82 4.69
N VAL A 629 -12.99 41.95 5.28
CA VAL A 629 -13.33 41.21 6.50
C VAL A 629 -13.41 42.24 7.63
N GLY A 630 -14.64 42.52 8.07
CA GLY A 630 -14.92 43.21 9.32
C GLY A 630 -14.80 42.23 10.52
#